data_02b27840c5a0e5343f537545b476ee51
#
_entry.id   02b27840c5a0e5343f537545b476ee51
#
_cell.length_a   1.000
_cell.length_b   1.000
_cell.length_c   1.000
_cell.angle_alpha   90.00
_cell.angle_beta   90.00
_cell.angle_gamma   90.00
#
_symmetry.space_group_name_H-M   'P 1'
#
loop_
_entity.id
_entity.type
_entity.pdbx_description
1 polymer ?
#
loop_
_entity_poly.entity_id
_entity_poly.type
_entity_poly.pdbx_seq_one_letter_code
_entity_poly.pdbx_strand_id
1 'polypeptide(L)'
;MSIQLGRRRAVQGLAALGAVGASGGVGLSFGQTRSLSAPTYFGAWETAHRGILVPAYQKASGVKQVNLVPSLAVDTVSRIVASPKKPPFDAIILDEGPYIAALANDIFEKVPALPNLKDIPKRFVDPRGLGVFVSAQILGITYNTERVKNPPKSWNDLLRPEYKGRIGLVGLGSTLGIAWMTELARVNGGGDDNLEPAFAWLKKVMPNVGAVAANPGALATMLAQGQIDITCHYNNNTGDLQAKGVPVKLVAPDSGFTMIRSTMHIVKNSPNADLAAEYLNQAISPSVQAAMAEAPNYLVPTNSRAPFSKGLQEYAKDMAVIEKMNTVDWAVVNPRRQEYIDRFNREVKA
;
A
#
# COMPACT_ATOMS: atom_id res chain seq x y z
N MET A 1 -45.43 35.67 39.06
CA MET A 1 -46.21 34.59 39.73
C MET A 1 -45.22 33.43 39.82
N SER A 2 -44.34 33.35 40.81
CA SER A 2 -44.39 32.85 42.19
C SER A 2 -45.16 31.51 42.29
N ILE A 3 -44.41 30.50 42.71
CA ILE A 3 -44.46 29.75 43.96
C ILE A 3 -43.62 28.48 43.68
N GLN A 4 -42.45 28.22 44.20
CA GLN A 4 -41.86 27.94 45.52
C GLN A 4 -42.38 26.63 46.21
N LEU A 5 -41.37 25.85 46.66
CA LEU A 5 -41.24 25.02 47.88
C LEU A 5 -41.92 23.63 47.85
N GLY A 6 -41.33 22.58 48.39
CA GLY A 6 -40.34 22.43 49.46
C GLY A 6 -40.04 20.98 49.83
N ARG A 7 -38.91 20.84 50.44
CA ARG A 7 -38.54 20.17 51.71
C ARG A 7 -38.69 18.65 51.89
N ARG A 8 -37.50 18.00 51.99
CA ARG A 8 -36.90 17.29 53.17
C ARG A 8 -37.77 16.34 54.02
N ARG A 9 -37.22 15.10 54.19
CA ARG A 9 -36.93 14.40 55.49
C ARG A 9 -36.47 12.98 55.12
N ALA A 10 -35.31 12.55 55.37
CA ALA A 10 -34.57 11.95 56.46
C ALA A 10 -35.40 10.99 57.34
N VAL A 11 -34.96 9.74 57.47
CA VAL A 11 -34.90 8.98 58.73
C VAL A 11 -34.05 7.71 58.55
N GLN A 12 -33.24 7.52 59.52
CA GLN A 12 -32.26 6.55 59.93
C GLN A 12 -32.74 5.10 60.07
N GLY A 13 -31.80 4.17 59.89
CA GLY A 13 -31.49 3.14 60.91
C GLY A 13 -31.90 1.72 60.56
N LEU A 14 -30.96 0.84 60.37
CA LEU A 14 -30.69 -0.26 61.31
C LEU A 14 -29.57 -1.16 60.75
N ALA A 15 -28.53 -1.32 61.53
CA ALA A 15 -27.45 -2.29 61.37
C ALA A 15 -27.96 -3.71 61.67
N ALA A 16 -27.60 -4.68 60.84
CA ALA A 16 -27.56 -6.08 61.23
C ALA A 16 -26.31 -6.74 60.63
N LEU A 17 -25.45 -7.18 61.51
CA LEU A 17 -24.33 -8.07 61.23
C LEU A 17 -24.84 -9.43 60.71
N GLY A 18 -24.25 -9.92 59.65
CA GLY A 18 -24.43 -11.31 59.19
C GLY A 18 -23.17 -11.78 58.44
N ALA A 19 -22.53 -12.77 59.01
CA ALA A 19 -21.21 -13.30 58.73
C ALA A 19 -21.04 -13.99 57.37
N VAL A 20 -19.84 -13.87 56.86
CA VAL A 20 -18.98 -14.85 56.17
C VAL A 20 -19.66 -15.80 55.18
N GLY A 21 -19.39 -15.49 53.89
CA GLY A 21 -19.45 -16.44 52.79
C GLY A 21 -18.33 -16.09 51.83
N ALA A 22 -17.15 -16.69 52.02
CA ALA A 22 -16.09 -16.64 51.01
C ALA A 22 -16.49 -17.50 49.79
N SER A 23 -17.29 -16.95 48.89
CA SER A 23 -17.42 -17.47 47.54
C SER A 23 -16.42 -16.77 46.66
N GLY A 24 -15.34 -17.51 46.31
CA GLY A 24 -14.37 -17.12 45.33
C GLY A 24 -15.11 -16.77 44.02
N GLY A 25 -15.36 -15.50 43.84
CA GLY A 25 -15.78 -14.98 42.56
C GLY A 25 -14.65 -15.22 41.57
N VAL A 26 -14.78 -16.26 40.75
CA VAL A 26 -14.03 -16.35 39.51
C VAL A 26 -14.44 -15.12 38.74
N GLY A 27 -13.63 -14.07 38.87
CA GLY A 27 -13.73 -12.90 38.02
C GLY A 27 -13.55 -13.40 36.59
N LEU A 28 -14.66 -13.57 35.88
CA LEU A 28 -14.63 -13.67 34.44
C LEU A 28 -14.02 -12.36 33.96
N SER A 29 -12.69 -12.34 33.86
CA SER A 29 -11.97 -11.34 33.08
C SER A 29 -12.55 -11.48 31.68
N PHE A 30 -13.50 -10.65 31.31
CA PHE A 30 -13.87 -10.42 29.91
C PHE A 30 -12.60 -9.88 29.27
N GLY A 31 -11.75 -10.79 28.80
CA GLY A 31 -10.57 -10.45 28.04
C GLY A 31 -11.01 -9.52 26.92
N GLN A 32 -10.53 -8.31 26.99
CA GLN A 32 -10.80 -7.30 25.95
C GLN A 32 -10.47 -7.97 24.62
N THR A 33 -11.49 -8.09 23.74
CA THR A 33 -11.31 -8.76 22.44
C THR A 33 -10.24 -7.99 21.68
N ARG A 34 -9.02 -8.55 21.63
CA ARG A 34 -7.89 -7.90 20.94
C ARG A 34 -8.18 -7.81 19.47
N SER A 35 -7.89 -6.67 18.88
CA SER A 35 -8.03 -6.40 17.45
C SER A 35 -6.70 -5.94 16.86
N LEU A 36 -6.50 -6.20 15.58
CA LEU A 36 -5.36 -5.67 14.82
C LEU A 36 -5.80 -4.45 14.03
N SER A 37 -5.02 -3.39 14.04
CA SER A 37 -5.17 -2.22 13.15
C SER A 37 -4.01 -2.16 12.17
N ALA A 38 -4.29 -2.15 10.88
CA ALA A 38 -3.28 -2.08 9.84
C ALA A 38 -3.76 -1.23 8.65
N PRO A 39 -2.90 -0.42 8.03
CA PRO A 39 -3.20 0.20 6.76
C PRO A 39 -3.10 -0.80 5.61
N THR A 40 -3.78 -0.47 4.52
CA THR A 40 -3.62 -1.11 3.22
C THR A 40 -3.63 -0.04 2.13
N TYR A 41 -3.19 -0.36 0.92
CA TYR A 41 -3.33 0.56 -0.20
C TYR A 41 -4.73 0.47 -0.80
N PHE A 42 -5.14 1.53 -1.50
CA PHE A 42 -6.43 1.62 -2.16
C PHE A 42 -6.55 0.64 -3.35
N GLY A 43 -7.76 0.18 -3.62
CA GLY A 43 -8.07 -0.63 -4.81
C GLY A 43 -7.64 -2.09 -4.67
N ALA A 44 -6.86 -2.60 -5.63
CA ALA A 44 -6.50 -4.02 -5.72
C ALA A 44 -5.83 -4.58 -4.44
N TRP A 45 -4.98 -3.78 -3.78
CA TRP A 45 -4.36 -4.17 -2.52
C TRP A 45 -5.38 -4.36 -1.39
N GLU A 46 -6.34 -3.43 -1.26
CA GLU A 46 -7.39 -3.55 -0.27
C GLU A 46 -8.21 -4.82 -0.50
N THR A 47 -8.58 -5.08 -1.76
CA THR A 47 -9.31 -6.29 -2.17
C THR A 47 -8.53 -7.56 -1.81
N ALA A 48 -7.24 -7.61 -2.13
CA ALA A 48 -6.38 -8.75 -1.82
C ALA A 48 -6.20 -8.95 -0.30
N HIS A 49 -5.95 -7.88 0.45
CA HIS A 49 -5.82 -7.97 1.90
C HIS A 49 -7.11 -8.43 2.56
N ARG A 50 -8.26 -7.87 2.20
CA ARG A 50 -9.56 -8.29 2.76
C ARG A 50 -9.97 -9.70 2.37
N GLY A 51 -9.68 -10.11 1.14
CA GLY A 51 -10.08 -11.41 0.62
C GLY A 51 -9.14 -12.57 0.92
N ILE A 52 -7.85 -12.29 1.14
CA ILE A 52 -6.81 -13.32 1.26
C ILE A 52 -6.06 -13.23 2.59
N LEU A 53 -5.37 -12.10 2.86
CA LEU A 53 -4.49 -11.99 4.03
C LEU A 53 -5.27 -11.98 5.35
N VAL A 54 -6.33 -11.17 5.45
CA VAL A 54 -7.13 -11.06 6.68
C VAL A 54 -7.78 -12.39 7.05
N PRO A 55 -8.44 -13.14 6.15
CA PRO A 55 -8.99 -14.45 6.49
C PRO A 55 -7.92 -15.46 6.91
N ALA A 56 -6.75 -15.48 6.25
CA ALA A 56 -5.64 -16.35 6.63
C ALA A 56 -5.11 -16.01 8.03
N TYR A 57 -4.92 -14.72 8.30
CA TYR A 57 -4.50 -14.22 9.61
C TYR A 57 -5.53 -14.56 10.72
N GLN A 58 -6.81 -14.31 10.47
CA GLN A 58 -7.87 -14.61 11.43
C GLN A 58 -7.93 -16.11 11.76
N LYS A 59 -7.75 -16.97 10.75
CA LYS A 59 -7.69 -18.42 10.94
C LYS A 59 -6.48 -18.84 11.78
N ALA A 60 -5.33 -18.23 11.57
CA ALA A 60 -4.09 -18.58 12.27
C ALA A 60 -4.04 -18.04 13.71
N SER A 61 -4.47 -16.79 13.91
CA SER A 61 -4.35 -16.07 15.19
C SER A 61 -5.56 -16.20 16.10
N GLY A 62 -6.73 -16.56 15.55
CA GLY A 62 -8.02 -16.52 16.27
C GLY A 62 -8.58 -15.10 16.48
N VAL A 63 -7.87 -14.06 16.03
CA VAL A 63 -8.32 -12.65 16.10
C VAL A 63 -9.52 -12.45 15.19
N LYS A 64 -10.64 -11.98 15.76
CA LYS A 64 -11.87 -11.80 14.99
C LYS A 64 -11.98 -10.47 14.30
N GLN A 65 -11.34 -9.42 14.85
CA GLN A 65 -11.46 -8.07 14.32
C GLN A 65 -10.13 -7.57 13.78
N VAL A 66 -10.11 -7.26 12.48
CA VAL A 66 -9.00 -6.59 11.79
C VAL A 66 -9.53 -5.29 11.20
N ASN A 67 -8.99 -4.18 11.67
CA ASN A 67 -9.31 -2.84 11.18
C ASN A 67 -8.34 -2.48 10.05
N LEU A 68 -8.73 -2.73 8.80
CA LEU A 68 -7.98 -2.32 7.62
C LEU A 68 -8.37 -0.91 7.19
N VAL A 69 -7.37 -0.02 7.11
CA VAL A 69 -7.56 1.40 6.77
C VAL A 69 -6.84 1.71 5.45
N PRO A 70 -7.56 1.98 4.35
CA PRO A 70 -6.93 2.42 3.10
C PRO A 70 -6.18 3.75 3.32
N SER A 71 -4.89 3.78 2.97
CA SER A 71 -4.01 4.94 3.19
C SER A 71 -2.82 4.91 2.23
N LEU A 72 -2.29 6.07 1.88
CA LEU A 72 -0.97 6.15 1.25
C LEU A 72 0.14 5.91 2.29
N ALA A 73 1.27 5.38 1.84
CA ALA A 73 2.40 5.09 2.72
C ALA A 73 2.90 6.33 3.48
N VAL A 74 2.96 7.48 2.81
CA VAL A 74 3.40 8.76 3.42
C VAL A 74 2.43 9.23 4.51
N ASP A 75 1.12 9.07 4.31
CA ASP A 75 0.09 9.44 5.29
C ASP A 75 0.14 8.49 6.49
N THR A 76 0.38 7.21 6.25
CA THR A 76 0.57 6.19 7.29
C THR A 76 1.73 6.55 8.22
N VAL A 77 2.90 6.88 7.64
CA VAL A 77 4.09 7.31 8.39
C VAL A 77 3.80 8.58 9.19
N SER A 78 3.19 9.59 8.57
CA SER A 78 2.85 10.86 9.22
C SER A 78 1.95 10.66 10.43
N ARG A 79 0.94 9.78 10.33
CA ARG A 79 0.02 9.46 11.45
C ARG A 79 0.72 8.77 12.61
N ILE A 80 1.70 7.91 12.36
CA ILE A 80 2.49 7.23 13.42
C ILE A 80 3.42 8.22 14.08
N VAL A 81 4.14 9.03 13.30
CA VAL A 81 5.04 10.07 13.81
C VAL A 81 4.30 11.11 14.68
N ALA A 82 3.05 11.43 14.33
CA ALA A 82 2.21 12.32 15.13
C ALA A 82 1.77 11.71 16.48
N SER A 83 1.81 10.38 16.64
CA SER A 83 1.37 9.68 17.87
C SER A 83 2.30 8.50 18.23
N PRO A 84 3.60 8.74 18.50
CA PRO A 84 4.59 7.65 18.61
C PRO A 84 4.42 6.80 19.87
N LYS A 85 3.82 7.34 20.95
CA LYS A 85 3.56 6.60 22.19
C LYS A 85 2.29 5.76 22.17
N LYS A 86 1.34 6.11 21.26
CA LYS A 86 0.09 5.38 21.05
C LYS A 86 -0.20 5.37 19.55
N PRO A 87 0.54 4.56 18.79
CA PRO A 87 0.41 4.54 17.34
C PRO A 87 -0.99 4.07 16.91
N PRO A 88 -1.54 4.60 15.81
CA PRO A 88 -2.86 4.23 15.32
C PRO A 88 -2.90 2.87 14.63
N PHE A 89 -1.75 2.27 14.37
CA PHE A 89 -1.59 0.99 13.68
C PHE A 89 -0.64 0.07 14.46
N ASP A 90 -0.86 -1.24 14.31
CA ASP A 90 -0.02 -2.29 14.91
C ASP A 90 1.01 -2.83 13.91
N ALA A 91 0.56 -3.13 12.69
CA ALA A 91 1.39 -3.50 11.54
C ALA A 91 1.18 -2.48 10.43
N ILE A 92 2.20 -2.23 9.60
CA ILE A 92 2.09 -1.32 8.46
C ILE A 92 2.74 -1.90 7.21
N ILE A 93 2.17 -1.54 6.06
CA ILE A 93 2.77 -1.79 4.76
C ILE A 93 3.26 -0.47 4.16
N LEU A 94 4.49 -0.47 3.68
CA LEU A 94 5.12 0.68 3.03
C LEU A 94 5.78 0.24 1.73
N ASP A 95 5.66 1.07 0.69
CA ASP A 95 6.54 0.94 -0.45
C ASP A 95 7.97 1.34 -0.07
N GLU A 96 8.94 0.85 -0.81
CA GLU A 96 10.35 1.01 -0.50
C GLU A 96 10.78 2.47 -0.29
N GLY A 97 10.27 3.40 -1.12
CA GLY A 97 10.58 4.82 -0.98
C GLY A 97 10.14 5.40 0.37
N PRO A 98 8.85 5.37 0.72
CA PRO A 98 8.36 5.77 2.03
C PRO A 98 9.01 5.04 3.20
N TYR A 99 9.32 3.75 3.05
CA TYR A 99 10.05 2.98 4.06
C TYR A 99 11.44 3.57 4.33
N ILE A 100 12.24 3.79 3.29
CA ILE A 100 13.59 4.37 3.44
C ILE A 100 13.53 5.75 4.07
N ALA A 101 12.57 6.60 3.68
CA ALA A 101 12.36 7.91 4.31
C ALA A 101 11.97 7.79 5.80
N ALA A 102 11.15 6.79 6.15
CA ALA A 102 10.67 6.60 7.51
C ALA A 102 11.71 6.04 8.49
N LEU A 103 12.84 5.51 8.01
CA LEU A 103 13.91 4.98 8.87
C LEU A 103 14.45 6.00 9.89
N ALA A 104 14.44 7.28 9.54
CA ALA A 104 14.88 8.36 10.42
C ALA A 104 13.93 8.62 11.60
N ASN A 105 12.70 8.09 11.58
CA ASN A 105 11.67 8.41 12.57
C ASN A 105 11.56 7.42 13.73
N ASP A 106 12.38 6.37 13.74
CA ASP A 106 12.40 5.33 14.79
C ASP A 106 11.00 4.75 15.15
N ILE A 107 10.20 4.49 14.10
CA ILE A 107 8.80 4.03 14.22
C ILE A 107 8.62 2.52 14.05
N PHE A 108 9.70 1.79 13.80
CA PHE A 108 9.67 0.36 13.56
C PHE A 108 10.20 -0.44 14.74
N GLU A 109 9.53 -1.54 15.05
CA GLU A 109 10.02 -2.57 15.96
C GLU A 109 10.82 -3.62 15.20
N LYS A 110 11.73 -4.32 15.85
CA LYS A 110 12.43 -5.45 15.23
C LYS A 110 11.46 -6.60 14.98
N VAL A 111 11.58 -7.18 13.80
CA VAL A 111 10.82 -8.39 13.42
C VAL A 111 11.37 -9.56 14.23
N PRO A 112 10.54 -10.25 15.03
CA PRO A 112 10.97 -11.43 15.76
C PRO A 112 11.22 -12.63 14.83
N ALA A 113 11.66 -13.74 15.37
CA ALA A 113 11.74 -14.99 14.62
C ALA A 113 10.34 -15.41 14.18
N LEU A 114 10.10 -15.47 12.87
CA LEU A 114 8.83 -15.89 12.29
C LEU A 114 8.98 -17.22 11.54
N PRO A 115 8.04 -18.16 11.67
CA PRO A 115 8.11 -19.48 11.02
C PRO A 115 8.33 -19.42 9.50
N ASN A 116 7.71 -18.47 8.81
CA ASN A 116 7.79 -18.34 7.35
C ASN A 116 9.02 -17.52 6.88
N LEU A 117 9.73 -16.86 7.78
CA LEU A 117 10.88 -16.01 7.42
C LEU A 117 12.05 -16.82 6.81
N LYS A 118 12.18 -18.10 7.17
CA LYS A 118 13.20 -19.01 6.62
C LYS A 118 13.10 -19.22 5.11
N ASP A 119 11.91 -19.05 4.54
CA ASP A 119 11.62 -19.22 3.12
C ASP A 119 11.73 -17.88 2.34
N ILE A 120 12.07 -16.79 3.03
CA ILE A 120 12.29 -15.47 2.43
C ILE A 120 13.79 -15.27 2.15
N PRO A 121 14.20 -15.09 0.90
CA PRO A 121 15.59 -14.78 0.56
C PRO A 121 16.09 -13.53 1.29
N LYS A 122 17.35 -13.52 1.73
CA LYS A 122 17.94 -12.42 2.53
C LYS A 122 17.73 -11.03 1.91
N ARG A 123 17.74 -10.93 0.58
CA ARG A 123 17.50 -9.66 -0.15
C ARG A 123 16.08 -9.08 0.02
N PHE A 124 15.14 -9.87 0.51
CA PHE A 124 13.79 -9.45 0.85
C PHE A 124 13.56 -9.28 2.36
N VAL A 125 14.61 -9.30 3.14
CA VAL A 125 14.60 -8.97 4.57
C VAL A 125 15.40 -7.70 4.76
N ASP A 126 14.87 -6.73 5.50
CA ASP A 126 15.65 -5.55 5.85
C ASP A 126 16.89 -5.94 6.65
N PRO A 127 18.09 -5.51 6.26
CA PRO A 127 19.34 -5.91 6.94
C PRO A 127 19.41 -5.45 8.41
N ARG A 128 18.61 -4.45 8.79
CA ARG A 128 18.45 -3.99 10.18
C ARG A 128 17.44 -4.82 10.97
N GLY A 129 16.72 -5.74 10.32
CA GLY A 129 15.67 -6.54 10.92
C GLY A 129 14.40 -5.77 11.24
N LEU A 130 14.15 -4.65 10.58
CA LEU A 130 13.00 -3.78 10.85
C LEU A 130 11.78 -4.07 9.97
N GLY A 131 11.90 -4.95 8.98
CA GLY A 131 10.80 -5.29 8.08
C GLY A 131 11.14 -6.42 7.13
N VAL A 132 10.12 -6.86 6.40
CA VAL A 132 10.21 -7.90 5.36
C VAL A 132 9.50 -7.40 4.12
N PHE A 133 10.11 -7.52 2.94
CA PHE A 133 9.44 -7.27 1.68
C PHE A 133 8.43 -8.39 1.43
N VAL A 134 7.17 -8.03 1.42
CA VAL A 134 6.06 -8.98 1.31
C VAL A 134 5.59 -9.18 -0.12
N SER A 135 5.90 -8.26 -1.01
CA SER A 135 5.56 -8.33 -2.42
C SER A 135 6.34 -7.32 -3.26
N ALA A 136 6.26 -7.47 -4.58
CA ALA A 136 6.60 -6.45 -5.55
C ALA A 136 5.43 -6.21 -6.51
N GLN A 137 5.45 -5.08 -7.20
CA GLN A 137 4.52 -4.67 -8.25
C GLN A 137 5.33 -4.26 -9.49
N ILE A 138 4.74 -4.53 -10.65
CA ILE A 138 5.36 -4.23 -11.95
C ILE A 138 4.65 -3.02 -12.56
N LEU A 139 5.40 -1.95 -12.79
CA LEU A 139 4.94 -0.70 -13.36
C LEU A 139 5.18 -0.69 -14.88
N GLY A 140 4.16 -0.32 -15.65
CA GLY A 140 4.23 -0.19 -17.10
C GLY A 140 3.11 0.70 -17.64
N ILE A 141 2.89 0.65 -18.94
CA ILE A 141 1.83 1.39 -19.61
C ILE A 141 0.55 0.56 -19.61
N THR A 142 -0.51 1.05 -18.96
CA THR A 142 -1.85 0.46 -19.06
C THR A 142 -2.71 1.27 -20.00
N TYR A 143 -3.40 0.59 -20.93
CA TYR A 143 -4.28 1.24 -21.91
C TYR A 143 -5.57 0.45 -22.16
N ASN A 144 -6.62 1.14 -22.59
CA ASN A 144 -7.88 0.53 -23.00
C ASN A 144 -7.74 -0.04 -24.42
N THR A 145 -7.92 -1.36 -24.59
CA THR A 145 -7.68 -2.08 -25.84
C THR A 145 -8.74 -1.83 -26.90
N GLU A 146 -9.93 -1.40 -26.52
CA GLU A 146 -11.01 -1.10 -27.48
C GLU A 146 -10.90 0.33 -28.02
N ARG A 147 -10.46 1.28 -27.18
CA ARG A 147 -10.40 2.69 -27.52
C ARG A 147 -9.06 3.15 -28.05
N VAL A 148 -7.96 2.47 -27.71
CA VAL A 148 -6.61 2.77 -28.17
C VAL A 148 -6.22 1.80 -29.27
N LYS A 149 -6.36 2.21 -30.53
CA LYS A 149 -6.08 1.36 -31.71
C LYS A 149 -4.57 1.20 -31.97
N ASN A 150 -3.80 2.26 -31.69
CA ASN A 150 -2.34 2.28 -31.82
C ASN A 150 -1.70 2.38 -30.42
N PRO A 151 -1.54 1.26 -29.69
CA PRO A 151 -1.03 1.31 -28.33
C PRO A 151 0.36 1.90 -28.26
N PRO A 152 0.68 2.68 -27.18
CA PRO A 152 2.01 3.24 -26.99
C PRO A 152 3.02 2.13 -26.72
N LYS A 153 4.24 2.27 -27.26
CA LYS A 153 5.38 1.37 -27.03
C LYS A 153 6.44 2.02 -26.15
N SER A 154 6.40 3.32 -26.01
CA SER A 154 7.32 4.09 -25.17
C SER A 154 6.58 5.13 -24.36
N TRP A 155 7.21 5.65 -23.31
CA TRP A 155 6.66 6.78 -22.57
C TRP A 155 6.51 8.04 -23.44
N ASN A 156 7.42 8.23 -24.41
CA ASN A 156 7.35 9.37 -25.31
C ASN A 156 6.23 9.26 -26.35
N ASP A 157 5.72 8.06 -26.60
CA ASP A 157 4.54 7.88 -27.45
C ASP A 157 3.29 8.55 -26.86
N LEU A 158 3.24 8.75 -25.52
CA LEU A 158 2.15 9.46 -24.88
C LEU A 158 2.04 10.93 -25.29
N LEU A 159 3.05 11.48 -25.97
CA LEU A 159 3.05 12.81 -26.54
C LEU A 159 2.31 12.88 -27.90
N ARG A 160 1.88 11.75 -28.48
CA ARG A 160 1.19 11.72 -29.77
C ARG A 160 -0.13 12.50 -29.71
N PRO A 161 -0.44 13.34 -30.70
CA PRO A 161 -1.66 14.17 -30.72
C PRO A 161 -2.97 13.35 -30.66
N GLU A 162 -2.94 12.11 -31.15
CA GLU A 162 -4.09 11.18 -31.14
C GLU A 162 -4.56 10.82 -29.71
N TYR A 163 -3.76 11.06 -28.70
CA TYR A 163 -4.08 10.82 -27.29
C TYR A 163 -4.60 12.06 -26.56
N LYS A 164 -4.93 13.13 -27.28
CA LYS A 164 -5.44 14.37 -26.69
C LYS A 164 -6.61 14.12 -25.74
N GLY A 165 -6.45 14.57 -24.46
CA GLY A 165 -7.45 14.43 -23.42
C GLY A 165 -7.68 12.99 -22.92
N ARG A 166 -6.79 12.02 -23.24
CA ARG A 166 -6.99 10.60 -22.97
C ARG A 166 -6.03 10.00 -21.94
N ILE A 167 -5.05 10.77 -21.50
CA ILE A 167 -4.01 10.29 -20.59
C ILE A 167 -4.35 10.63 -19.15
N GLY A 168 -4.21 9.64 -18.25
CA GLY A 168 -4.29 9.83 -16.82
C GLY A 168 -2.91 10.05 -16.20
N LEU A 169 -2.79 11.05 -15.35
CA LEU A 169 -1.65 11.22 -14.46
C LEU A 169 -2.02 10.83 -13.02
N VAL A 170 -1.00 10.56 -12.21
CA VAL A 170 -1.16 10.32 -10.77
C VAL A 170 -0.27 11.28 -9.99
N GLY A 171 -0.80 11.80 -8.88
CA GLY A 171 -0.08 12.74 -8.01
C GLY A 171 1.17 12.13 -7.39
N LEU A 172 2.20 12.96 -7.18
CA LEU A 172 3.51 12.52 -6.67
C LEU A 172 3.52 12.20 -5.17
N GLY A 173 2.43 12.41 -4.45
CA GLY A 173 2.23 11.84 -3.11
C GLY A 173 2.20 10.31 -3.13
N SER A 174 1.81 9.71 -4.27
CA SER A 174 1.86 8.27 -4.52
C SER A 174 3.28 7.83 -4.94
N THR A 175 3.70 6.64 -4.50
CA THR A 175 4.93 5.98 -4.97
C THR A 175 4.91 5.76 -6.48
N LEU A 176 3.74 5.40 -7.04
CA LEU A 176 3.56 5.24 -8.49
C LEU A 176 3.95 6.51 -9.25
N GLY A 177 3.50 7.68 -8.78
CA GLY A 177 3.79 8.96 -9.42
C GLY A 177 5.29 9.29 -9.42
N ILE A 178 5.96 9.15 -8.29
CA ILE A 178 7.41 9.38 -8.19
C ILE A 178 8.18 8.37 -9.06
N ALA A 179 7.85 7.08 -8.99
CA ALA A 179 8.53 6.06 -9.79
C ALA A 179 8.37 6.30 -11.30
N TRP A 180 7.18 6.74 -11.72
CA TRP A 180 6.98 7.12 -13.11
C TRP A 180 7.78 8.36 -13.52
N MET A 181 7.86 9.37 -12.64
CA MET A 181 8.70 10.56 -12.89
C MET A 181 10.17 10.21 -13.01
N THR A 182 10.71 9.30 -12.18
CA THR A 182 12.10 8.86 -12.32
C THR A 182 12.33 8.12 -13.63
N GLU A 183 11.38 7.31 -14.05
CA GLU A 183 11.44 6.61 -15.33
C GLU A 183 11.36 7.60 -16.52
N LEU A 184 10.45 8.58 -16.47
CA LEU A 184 10.36 9.65 -17.47
C LEU A 184 11.63 10.48 -17.55
N ALA A 185 12.27 10.77 -16.41
CA ALA A 185 13.54 11.46 -16.38
C ALA A 185 14.62 10.62 -17.10
N ARG A 186 14.72 9.33 -16.74
CA ARG A 186 15.72 8.41 -17.29
C ARG A 186 15.63 8.28 -18.82
N VAL A 187 14.42 8.11 -19.36
CA VAL A 187 14.23 7.99 -20.82
C VAL A 187 14.40 9.32 -21.57
N ASN A 188 14.45 10.45 -20.86
CA ASN A 188 14.62 11.77 -21.44
C ASN A 188 15.98 12.42 -21.06
N GLY A 189 16.96 11.63 -20.61
CA GLY A 189 18.35 12.08 -20.38
C GLY A 189 18.65 12.59 -18.97
N GLY A 190 17.75 12.29 -18.00
CA GLY A 190 17.97 12.51 -16.56
C GLY A 190 18.17 11.20 -15.81
N GLY A 191 17.72 11.16 -14.56
CA GLY A 191 17.83 10.00 -13.67
C GLY A 191 17.20 10.28 -12.33
N ASP A 192 17.49 9.42 -11.35
CA ASP A 192 16.95 9.52 -9.99
C ASP A 192 17.42 10.80 -9.26
N ASP A 193 18.59 11.32 -9.61
CA ASP A 193 19.18 12.57 -9.11
C ASP A 193 18.72 13.82 -9.86
N ASN A 194 18.14 13.65 -11.06
CA ASN A 194 17.74 14.75 -11.93
C ASN A 194 16.38 14.49 -12.61
N LEU A 195 15.29 14.98 -12.02
CA LEU A 195 13.93 14.87 -12.57
C LEU A 195 13.54 16.03 -13.51
N GLU A 196 14.45 16.97 -13.83
CA GLU A 196 14.14 18.10 -14.73
C GLU A 196 13.62 17.63 -16.11
N PRO A 197 14.21 16.60 -16.78
CA PRO A 197 13.68 16.10 -18.04
C PRO A 197 12.26 15.55 -17.94
N ALA A 198 11.87 14.96 -16.79
CA ALA A 198 10.51 14.50 -16.56
C ALA A 198 9.52 15.67 -16.43
N PHE A 199 9.88 16.73 -15.73
CA PHE A 199 9.05 17.94 -15.65
C PHE A 199 8.92 18.64 -17.00
N ALA A 200 10.00 18.67 -17.80
CA ALA A 200 9.92 19.16 -19.18
C ALA A 200 8.99 18.30 -20.06
N TRP A 201 8.99 16.98 -19.86
CA TRP A 201 8.09 16.06 -20.51
C TRP A 201 6.64 16.28 -20.08
N LEU A 202 6.39 16.48 -18.77
CA LEU A 202 5.04 16.77 -18.24
C LEU A 202 4.41 17.98 -18.94
N LYS A 203 5.16 19.07 -19.16
CA LYS A 203 4.66 20.25 -19.87
C LYS A 203 4.22 19.90 -21.30
N LYS A 204 4.94 19.01 -21.98
CA LYS A 204 4.63 18.59 -23.35
C LYS A 204 3.39 17.69 -23.39
N VAL A 205 3.17 16.83 -22.38
CA VAL A 205 2.05 15.89 -22.37
C VAL A 205 0.72 16.52 -21.92
N MET A 206 0.74 17.68 -21.26
CA MET A 206 -0.45 18.33 -20.72
C MET A 206 -1.64 18.44 -21.67
N PRO A 207 -1.47 18.74 -22.99
CA PRO A 207 -2.59 18.72 -23.92
C PRO A 207 -3.28 17.36 -24.08
N ASN A 208 -2.57 16.28 -23.76
CA ASN A 208 -3.06 14.91 -23.83
C ASN A 208 -3.66 14.41 -22.50
N VAL A 209 -3.50 15.17 -21.41
CA VAL A 209 -4.00 14.80 -20.08
C VAL A 209 -5.50 15.02 -20.01
N GLY A 210 -6.23 13.97 -19.68
CA GLY A 210 -7.68 14.00 -19.43
C GLY A 210 -8.03 14.14 -17.96
N ALA A 211 -7.19 13.57 -17.09
CA ALA A 211 -7.42 13.62 -15.63
C ALA A 211 -6.14 13.41 -14.84
N VAL A 212 -6.17 13.86 -13.57
CA VAL A 212 -5.11 13.65 -12.58
C VAL A 212 -5.70 12.99 -11.33
N ALA A 213 -5.27 11.78 -11.02
CA ALA A 213 -5.72 11.02 -9.86
C ALA A 213 -4.83 11.27 -8.63
N ALA A 214 -5.41 11.21 -7.44
CA ALA A 214 -4.66 11.34 -6.19
C ALA A 214 -3.83 10.09 -5.85
N ASN A 215 -4.29 8.90 -6.29
CA ASN A 215 -3.69 7.61 -5.96
C ASN A 215 -4.00 6.56 -7.05
N PRO A 216 -3.32 5.38 -7.04
CA PRO A 216 -3.54 4.35 -8.05
C PRO A 216 -4.97 3.80 -8.12
N GLY A 217 -5.68 3.70 -6.99
CA GLY A 217 -7.07 3.23 -6.96
C GLY A 217 -8.02 4.20 -7.67
N ALA A 218 -7.86 5.51 -7.46
CA ALA A 218 -8.62 6.55 -8.16
C ALA A 218 -8.29 6.54 -9.67
N LEU A 219 -7.02 6.32 -10.03
CA LEU A 219 -6.59 6.20 -11.43
C LEU A 219 -7.24 5.01 -12.13
N ALA A 220 -7.32 3.85 -11.46
CA ALA A 220 -8.03 2.67 -11.95
C ALA A 220 -9.54 2.96 -12.17
N THR A 221 -10.17 3.70 -11.26
CA THR A 221 -11.57 4.11 -11.39
C THR A 221 -11.79 4.98 -12.63
N MET A 222 -10.89 5.94 -12.88
CA MET A 222 -10.95 6.80 -14.07
C MET A 222 -10.82 6.00 -15.38
N LEU A 223 -9.95 4.97 -15.42
CA LEU A 223 -9.87 4.03 -16.55
C LEU A 223 -11.17 3.24 -16.74
N ALA A 224 -11.74 2.70 -15.65
CA ALA A 224 -12.99 1.93 -15.70
C ALA A 224 -14.17 2.78 -16.20
N GLN A 225 -14.23 4.04 -15.78
CA GLN A 225 -15.28 4.99 -16.17
C GLN A 225 -15.05 5.62 -17.57
N GLY A 226 -13.90 5.37 -18.19
CA GLY A 226 -13.56 5.93 -19.50
C GLY A 226 -13.24 7.42 -19.50
N GLN A 227 -12.91 7.99 -18.37
CA GLN A 227 -12.40 9.36 -18.26
C GLN A 227 -11.00 9.49 -18.86
N ILE A 228 -10.24 8.41 -18.82
CA ILE A 228 -8.90 8.27 -19.43
C ILE A 228 -8.84 6.92 -20.16
N ASP A 229 -7.92 6.79 -21.08
CA ASP A 229 -7.71 5.57 -21.85
C ASP A 229 -6.31 4.99 -21.71
N ILE A 230 -5.34 5.80 -21.30
CA ILE A 230 -3.92 5.42 -21.17
C ILE A 230 -3.36 6.01 -19.88
N THR A 231 -2.56 5.24 -19.16
CA THR A 231 -1.85 5.73 -17.97
C THR A 231 -0.65 4.85 -17.64
N CYS A 232 0.20 5.33 -16.74
CA CYS A 232 1.14 4.49 -16.00
C CYS A 232 0.39 3.75 -14.89
N HIS A 233 0.52 2.43 -14.82
CA HIS A 233 -0.14 1.67 -13.74
C HIS A 233 0.63 0.42 -13.35
N TYR A 234 0.22 -0.20 -12.26
CA TYR A 234 0.74 -1.48 -11.80
C TYR A 234 -0.01 -2.66 -12.43
N ASN A 235 0.68 -3.80 -12.56
CA ASN A 235 0.12 -5.07 -13.05
C ASN A 235 -1.08 -5.55 -12.23
N ASN A 236 -1.03 -5.48 -10.91
CA ASN A 236 -2.12 -5.88 -10.02
C ASN A 236 -3.38 -5.01 -10.19
N ASN A 237 -3.24 -3.70 -10.38
CA ASN A 237 -4.38 -2.83 -10.65
C ASN A 237 -4.98 -3.07 -12.04
N THR A 238 -4.12 -3.36 -13.03
CA THR A 238 -4.59 -3.74 -14.37
C THR A 238 -5.34 -5.06 -14.33
N GLY A 239 -4.84 -6.05 -13.58
CA GLY A 239 -5.52 -7.34 -13.38
C GLY A 239 -6.88 -7.21 -12.69
N ASP A 240 -7.00 -6.36 -11.66
CA ASP A 240 -8.28 -6.06 -11.00
C ASP A 240 -9.29 -5.41 -11.96
N LEU A 241 -8.84 -4.50 -12.82
CA LEU A 241 -9.68 -3.90 -13.87
C LEU A 241 -10.15 -4.96 -14.88
N GLN A 242 -9.27 -5.84 -15.32
CA GLN A 242 -9.61 -6.94 -16.24
C GLN A 242 -10.65 -7.88 -15.62
N ALA A 243 -10.50 -8.24 -14.34
CA ALA A 243 -11.47 -9.06 -13.63
C ALA A 243 -12.85 -8.40 -13.50
N LYS A 244 -12.92 -7.08 -13.54
CA LYS A 244 -14.16 -6.29 -13.56
C LYS A 244 -14.71 -6.08 -14.99
N GLY A 245 -14.12 -6.72 -15.99
CA GLY A 245 -14.56 -6.63 -17.38
C GLY A 245 -14.11 -5.36 -18.10
N VAL A 246 -13.20 -4.57 -17.53
CA VAL A 246 -12.65 -3.39 -18.21
C VAL A 246 -11.62 -3.87 -19.26
N PRO A 247 -11.76 -3.47 -20.55
CA PRO A 247 -10.87 -3.95 -21.61
C PRO A 247 -9.52 -3.21 -21.59
N VAL A 248 -8.67 -3.54 -20.61
CA VAL A 248 -7.35 -2.93 -20.46
C VAL A 248 -6.23 -3.95 -20.58
N LYS A 249 -5.04 -3.48 -20.95
CA LYS A 249 -3.81 -4.28 -21.00
C LYS A 249 -2.65 -3.48 -20.45
N LEU A 250 -1.75 -4.16 -19.70
CA LEU A 250 -0.46 -3.64 -19.30
C LEU A 250 0.60 -4.08 -20.32
N VAL A 251 1.45 -3.16 -20.76
CA VAL A 251 2.59 -3.44 -21.64
C VAL A 251 3.85 -2.79 -21.10
N ALA A 252 4.99 -3.43 -21.39
CA ALA A 252 6.28 -2.83 -21.13
C ALA A 252 6.52 -1.66 -22.09
N PRO A 253 6.98 -0.49 -21.60
CA PRO A 253 7.60 0.49 -22.49
C PRO A 253 8.94 -0.04 -23.03
N ASP A 254 9.46 0.56 -24.10
CA ASP A 254 10.76 0.18 -24.70
C ASP A 254 11.93 0.22 -23.68
N SER A 255 11.80 1.05 -22.65
CA SER A 255 12.76 1.12 -21.53
C SER A 255 12.64 -0.07 -20.55
N GLY A 256 11.68 -0.96 -20.74
CA GLY A 256 11.37 -2.06 -19.83
C GLY A 256 10.41 -1.69 -18.69
N PHE A 257 9.99 -2.70 -17.95
CA PHE A 257 9.18 -2.52 -16.74
C PHE A 257 10.01 -1.96 -15.58
N THR A 258 9.35 -1.28 -14.65
CA THR A 258 9.94 -0.85 -13.37
C THR A 258 9.33 -1.66 -12.24
N MET A 259 10.15 -2.17 -11.33
CA MET A 259 9.74 -2.90 -10.13
C MET A 259 9.64 -1.96 -8.94
N ILE A 260 8.54 -2.05 -8.20
CA ILE A 260 8.34 -1.39 -6.90
C ILE A 260 8.11 -2.46 -5.84
N ARG A 261 8.91 -2.45 -4.79
CA ARG A 261 8.79 -3.40 -3.68
C ARG A 261 7.99 -2.80 -2.54
N SER A 262 7.18 -3.64 -1.89
CA SER A 262 6.41 -3.27 -0.71
C SER A 262 6.89 -4.10 0.49
N THR A 263 7.12 -3.42 1.60
CA THR A 263 7.64 -4.02 2.84
C THR A 263 6.61 -3.88 3.96
N MET A 264 6.56 -4.85 4.85
CA MET A 264 5.69 -4.83 6.02
C MET A 264 6.52 -4.75 7.30
N HIS A 265 6.03 -3.98 8.26
CA HIS A 265 6.70 -3.67 9.51
C HIS A 265 5.77 -3.81 10.70
N ILE A 266 6.36 -4.09 11.87
CA ILE A 266 5.70 -3.98 13.17
C ILE A 266 5.93 -2.55 13.67
N VAL A 267 4.87 -1.88 14.11
CA VAL A 267 4.97 -0.51 14.60
C VAL A 267 5.50 -0.49 16.02
N LYS A 268 6.52 0.33 16.26
CA LYS A 268 7.12 0.54 17.58
C LYS A 268 6.07 1.06 18.57
N ASN A 269 6.12 0.58 19.80
CA ASN A 269 5.17 0.90 20.87
C ASN A 269 3.70 0.46 20.59
N SER A 270 3.45 -0.40 19.59
CA SER A 270 2.15 -1.02 19.46
C SER A 270 1.85 -1.94 20.64
N PRO A 271 0.65 -1.85 21.27
CA PRO A 271 0.24 -2.78 22.33
C PRO A 271 -0.05 -4.20 21.78
N ASN A 272 -0.10 -4.37 20.48
CA ASN A 272 -0.41 -5.62 19.79
C ASN A 272 0.74 -6.08 18.87
N ALA A 273 2.00 -5.85 19.29
CA ALA A 273 3.17 -6.20 18.49
C ALA A 273 3.25 -7.71 18.14
N ASP A 274 2.77 -8.58 19.03
CA ASP A 274 2.65 -10.02 18.79
C ASP A 274 1.61 -10.35 17.71
N LEU A 275 0.46 -9.65 17.70
CA LEU A 275 -0.55 -9.78 16.64
C LEU A 275 -0.04 -9.26 15.30
N ALA A 276 0.72 -8.15 15.34
CA ALA A 276 1.37 -7.59 14.17
C ALA A 276 2.44 -8.54 13.59
N ALA A 277 3.20 -9.23 14.47
CA ALA A 277 4.17 -10.23 14.07
C ALA A 277 3.50 -11.43 13.35
N GLU A 278 2.37 -11.92 13.88
CA GLU A 278 1.61 -12.98 13.22
C GLU A 278 0.98 -12.51 11.91
N TYR A 279 0.50 -11.26 11.82
CA TYR A 279 0.00 -10.69 10.58
C TYR A 279 1.08 -10.64 9.49
N LEU A 280 2.29 -10.21 9.86
CA LEU A 280 3.47 -10.24 8.99
C LEU A 280 3.84 -11.69 8.60
N ASN A 281 3.82 -12.64 9.56
CA ASN A 281 4.09 -14.04 9.30
C ASN A 281 3.13 -14.63 8.26
N GLN A 282 1.85 -14.30 8.33
CA GLN A 282 0.85 -14.71 7.34
C GLN A 282 1.07 -14.03 5.99
N ALA A 283 1.42 -12.74 5.97
CA ALA A 283 1.70 -12.00 4.73
C ALA A 283 2.87 -12.60 3.94
N ILE A 284 3.84 -13.22 4.61
CA ILE A 284 4.96 -13.91 3.96
C ILE A 284 4.77 -15.43 3.86
N SER A 285 3.61 -15.97 4.21
CA SER A 285 3.37 -17.41 4.08
C SER A 285 3.26 -17.83 2.60
N PRO A 286 3.74 -19.04 2.23
CA PRO A 286 3.67 -19.51 0.85
C PRO A 286 2.25 -19.50 0.30
N SER A 287 1.26 -19.91 1.12
CA SER A 287 -0.14 -20.01 0.71
C SER A 287 -0.78 -18.65 0.43
N VAL A 288 -0.53 -17.65 1.30
CA VAL A 288 -1.04 -16.29 1.10
C VAL A 288 -0.39 -15.65 -0.12
N GLN A 289 0.93 -15.76 -0.26
CA GLN A 289 1.63 -15.18 -1.40
C GLN A 289 1.28 -15.86 -2.72
N ALA A 290 1.09 -17.19 -2.74
CA ALA A 290 0.60 -17.90 -3.91
C ALA A 290 -0.81 -17.40 -4.31
N ALA A 291 -1.73 -17.28 -3.34
CA ALA A 291 -3.07 -16.75 -3.61
C ALA A 291 -3.04 -15.29 -4.07
N MET A 292 -2.14 -14.46 -3.54
CA MET A 292 -1.98 -13.08 -3.98
C MET A 292 -1.31 -12.95 -5.35
N ALA A 293 -0.56 -13.95 -5.79
CA ALA A 293 0.04 -14.00 -7.12
C ALA A 293 -0.96 -14.39 -8.22
N GLU A 294 -2.09 -15.00 -7.85
CA GLU A 294 -3.16 -15.37 -8.81
C GLU A 294 -4.00 -14.16 -9.22
N ALA A 295 -4.76 -14.35 -10.31
CA ALA A 295 -5.76 -13.40 -10.75
C ALA A 295 -6.77 -13.08 -9.63
N PRO A 296 -7.24 -11.85 -9.50
CA PRO A 296 -6.87 -10.66 -10.28
C PRO A 296 -5.69 -9.88 -9.70
N ASN A 297 -5.08 -10.38 -8.62
CA ASN A 297 -4.17 -9.58 -7.80
C ASN A 297 -2.77 -9.45 -8.42
N TYR A 298 -2.22 -10.54 -8.98
CA TYR A 298 -0.91 -10.59 -9.63
C TYR A 298 0.23 -9.92 -8.86
N LEU A 299 0.20 -9.97 -7.51
CA LEU A 299 1.27 -9.49 -6.66
C LEU A 299 2.46 -10.44 -6.72
N VAL A 300 3.64 -9.91 -6.97
CA VAL A 300 4.86 -10.74 -7.10
C VAL A 300 5.24 -11.33 -5.75
N PRO A 301 5.30 -12.65 -5.60
CA PRO A 301 5.65 -13.30 -4.34
C PRO A 301 7.14 -13.12 -4.02
N THR A 302 7.48 -12.91 -2.75
CA THR A 302 8.85 -12.86 -2.24
C THR A 302 9.27 -14.14 -1.53
N ASN A 303 8.31 -14.99 -1.17
CA ASN A 303 8.58 -16.30 -0.57
C ASN A 303 9.02 -17.28 -1.66
N SER A 304 10.18 -17.93 -1.50
CA SER A 304 10.76 -18.85 -2.48
C SER A 304 9.93 -20.10 -2.75
N ARG A 305 8.96 -20.40 -1.88
CA ARG A 305 8.04 -21.55 -2.04
C ARG A 305 6.70 -21.15 -2.67
N ALA A 306 6.44 -19.85 -2.88
CA ALA A 306 5.24 -19.38 -3.54
C ALA A 306 5.48 -19.33 -5.06
N PRO A 307 4.69 -20.06 -5.89
CA PRO A 307 4.87 -20.05 -7.33
C PRO A 307 4.39 -18.74 -7.95
N PHE A 308 4.96 -18.38 -9.11
CA PHE A 308 4.39 -17.37 -9.98
C PHE A 308 3.18 -17.96 -10.71
N SER A 309 2.04 -17.28 -10.67
CA SER A 309 0.86 -17.66 -11.44
C SER A 309 1.11 -17.55 -12.95
N LYS A 310 0.28 -18.23 -13.76
CA LYS A 310 0.36 -18.12 -15.22
C LYS A 310 0.19 -16.68 -15.70
N GLY A 311 -0.72 -15.91 -15.09
CA GLY A 311 -0.94 -14.51 -15.45
C GLY A 311 0.25 -13.62 -15.07
N LEU A 312 0.90 -13.89 -13.94
CA LEU A 312 2.10 -13.14 -13.55
C LEU A 312 3.29 -13.47 -14.48
N GLN A 313 3.36 -14.71 -14.99
CA GLN A 313 4.40 -15.14 -15.94
C GLN A 313 4.31 -14.41 -17.30
N GLU A 314 3.18 -13.79 -17.65
CA GLU A 314 3.08 -12.91 -18.82
C GLU A 314 3.96 -11.65 -18.70
N TYR A 315 4.26 -11.21 -17.48
CA TYR A 315 5.12 -10.04 -17.21
C TYR A 315 6.54 -10.44 -16.87
N ALA A 316 6.69 -11.52 -16.10
CA ALA A 316 7.99 -12.04 -15.68
C ALA A 316 7.90 -13.54 -15.42
N LYS A 317 8.76 -14.31 -16.06
CA LYS A 317 8.81 -15.78 -15.92
C LYS A 317 9.04 -16.21 -14.47
N ASP A 318 9.91 -15.51 -13.76
CA ASP A 318 10.35 -15.81 -12.41
C ASP A 318 10.96 -14.57 -11.73
N MET A 319 11.39 -14.72 -10.49
CA MET A 319 12.00 -13.66 -9.71
C MET A 319 13.31 -13.12 -10.36
N ALA A 320 14.07 -13.94 -11.08
CA ALA A 320 15.30 -13.49 -11.71
C ALA A 320 15.05 -12.48 -12.85
N VAL A 321 13.87 -12.54 -13.49
CA VAL A 321 13.42 -11.53 -14.46
C VAL A 321 13.01 -10.24 -13.73
N ILE A 322 12.24 -10.36 -12.64
CA ILE A 322 11.83 -9.21 -11.82
C ILE A 322 13.03 -8.41 -11.31
N GLU A 323 14.08 -9.09 -10.87
CA GLU A 323 15.28 -8.46 -10.31
C GLU A 323 16.12 -7.68 -11.34
N LYS A 324 15.89 -7.90 -12.63
CA LYS A 324 16.53 -7.17 -13.72
C LYS A 324 15.70 -5.98 -14.20
N MET A 325 14.50 -5.80 -13.70
CA MET A 325 13.66 -4.64 -14.04
C MET A 325 14.27 -3.35 -13.48
N ASN A 326 13.90 -2.23 -14.09
CA ASN A 326 14.27 -0.92 -13.58
C ASN A 326 13.80 -0.75 -12.13
N THR A 327 14.57 -0.03 -11.34
CA THR A 327 14.24 0.34 -9.96
C THR A 327 14.49 1.82 -9.74
N VAL A 328 14.02 2.36 -8.64
CA VAL A 328 14.26 3.73 -8.20
C VAL A 328 15.28 3.71 -7.08
N ASP A 329 16.29 4.56 -7.15
CA ASP A 329 17.17 4.84 -6.01
C ASP A 329 16.48 5.82 -5.05
N TRP A 330 15.73 5.24 -4.11
CA TRP A 330 14.98 6.03 -3.15
C TRP A 330 15.84 6.84 -2.18
N ALA A 331 17.09 6.47 -1.97
CA ALA A 331 18.02 7.26 -1.15
C ALA A 331 18.36 8.58 -1.84
N VAL A 332 18.42 8.57 -3.17
CA VAL A 332 18.66 9.77 -3.99
C VAL A 332 17.40 10.60 -4.17
N VAL A 333 16.25 9.96 -4.40
CA VAL A 333 14.98 10.68 -4.71
C VAL A 333 14.34 11.29 -3.47
N ASN A 334 14.32 10.57 -2.34
CA ASN A 334 13.56 10.96 -1.15
C ASN A 334 13.93 12.33 -0.57
N PRO A 335 15.21 12.76 -0.51
CA PRO A 335 15.55 14.09 0.03
C PRO A 335 14.85 15.25 -0.67
N ARG A 336 14.51 15.09 -1.96
CA ARG A 336 13.82 16.11 -2.76
C ARG A 336 12.36 15.79 -3.03
N ARG A 337 11.81 14.73 -2.45
CA ARG A 337 10.45 14.26 -2.75
C ARG A 337 9.38 15.34 -2.52
N GLN A 338 9.45 16.07 -1.42
CA GLN A 338 8.48 17.12 -1.12
C GLN A 338 8.56 18.27 -2.15
N GLU A 339 9.76 18.68 -2.54
CA GLU A 339 9.97 19.67 -3.61
C GLU A 339 9.29 19.22 -4.92
N TYR A 340 9.44 17.95 -5.30
CA TYR A 340 8.81 17.39 -6.50
C TYR A 340 7.28 17.37 -6.40
N ILE A 341 6.72 17.02 -5.23
CA ILE A 341 5.27 17.04 -4.98
C ILE A 341 4.73 18.46 -5.14
N ASP A 342 5.36 19.44 -4.51
CA ASP A 342 4.93 20.85 -4.53
C ASP A 342 5.02 21.42 -5.96
N ARG A 343 6.08 21.10 -6.68
CA ARG A 343 6.25 21.50 -8.07
C ARG A 343 5.21 20.89 -8.98
N PHE A 344 4.97 19.59 -8.88
CA PHE A 344 3.92 18.91 -9.66
C PHE A 344 2.55 19.54 -9.41
N ASN A 345 2.21 19.81 -8.15
CA ASN A 345 0.95 20.44 -7.80
C ASN A 345 0.81 21.83 -8.42
N ARG A 346 1.87 22.61 -8.50
CA ARG A 346 1.86 23.94 -9.15
C ARG A 346 1.76 23.84 -10.69
N GLU A 347 2.47 22.90 -11.32
CA GLU A 347 2.60 22.85 -12.78
C GLU A 347 1.48 22.02 -13.48
N VAL A 348 0.82 21.10 -12.76
CA VAL A 348 -0.16 20.15 -13.32
C VAL A 348 -1.58 20.42 -12.83
N LYS A 349 -1.76 20.97 -11.62
CA LYS A 349 -3.09 21.27 -11.05
C LYS A 349 -3.50 22.74 -11.20
N ALA A 350 -2.63 23.59 -11.69
CA ALA A 350 -2.95 24.98 -12.07
C ALA A 350 -3.59 25.00 -13.49
#